data_24e63bdd181e57bbe879b771e99d14ad
#
_entry.id   24e63bdd181e57bbe879b771e99d14ad
#
_cell.length_a   1.000
_cell.length_b   1.000
_cell.length_c   1.000
_cell.angle_alpha   90.00
_cell.angle_beta   90.00
_cell.angle_gamma   90.00
#
_symmetry.space_group_name_H-M   'P 1'
#
loop_
_entity.id
_entity.type
_entity.pdbx_description
1 polymer ?
#
loop_
_entity_poly.entity_id
_entity_poly.type
_entity_poly.pdbx_seq_one_letter_code
_entity_poly.pdbx_strand_id
1 'polypeptide(L)'
;MGPILFPIGGSSAKRTAVNQFKTWYYRQPQALRTIITINVVVYVLAQFLPLWPGGLRFVMEHFALHPVFPDILFEPWQLVTYNFMHTSGGLGGLLHVGFNMLWLFWIGKEFERMHGSQQFWTVYLATGVGGGLMCLLLQPLFP
;
A
#
# COMPACT_ATOMS: atom_id res chain seq x y z
N MET A 1 58.84 -3.71 -3.17
CA MET A 1 57.70 -3.31 -2.33
C MET A 1 56.58 -2.95 -3.30
N GLY A 2 55.62 -3.88 -3.56
CA GLY A 2 54.54 -3.70 -4.51
C GLY A 2 53.34 -3.03 -3.82
N PRO A 3 52.49 -2.26 -4.55
CA PRO A 3 51.34 -1.59 -3.95
C PRO A 3 50.27 -2.60 -3.49
N ILE A 4 49.85 -2.48 -2.23
CA ILE A 4 48.75 -3.24 -1.68
C ILE A 4 47.44 -2.69 -2.27
N LEU A 5 46.90 -3.37 -3.25
CA LEU A 5 45.56 -3.10 -3.80
C LEU A 5 44.51 -3.58 -2.80
N PHE A 6 43.86 -2.64 -2.10
CA PHE A 6 42.66 -2.94 -1.32
C PHE A 6 41.49 -3.20 -2.29
N PRO A 7 40.80 -4.34 -2.20
CA PRO A 7 39.64 -4.57 -3.05
C PRO A 7 38.51 -3.62 -2.64
N ILE A 8 38.04 -2.80 -3.60
CA ILE A 8 36.89 -1.92 -3.43
C ILE A 8 35.64 -2.81 -3.46
N GLY A 9 35.35 -3.51 -2.34
CA GLY A 9 34.31 -4.54 -2.24
C GLY A 9 32.86 -4.03 -2.16
N GLY A 10 32.61 -2.72 -2.19
CA GLY A 10 31.25 -2.18 -1.96
C GLY A 10 30.27 -2.31 -3.14
N SER A 11 30.74 -2.33 -4.37
CA SER A 11 29.85 -2.33 -5.55
C SER A 11 29.31 -3.73 -5.90
N SER A 12 30.08 -4.77 -5.67
CA SER A 12 29.72 -6.17 -5.96
C SER A 12 28.64 -6.69 -5.00
N ALA A 13 28.81 -6.46 -3.69
CA ALA A 13 27.85 -6.90 -2.67
C ALA A 13 26.48 -6.23 -2.84
N LYS A 14 26.43 -4.93 -3.16
CA LYS A 14 25.17 -4.20 -3.44
C LYS A 14 24.47 -4.73 -4.68
N ARG A 15 25.19 -5.02 -5.76
CA ARG A 15 24.62 -5.63 -6.97
C ARG A 15 24.04 -7.00 -6.69
N THR A 16 24.70 -7.80 -5.89
CA THR A 16 24.23 -9.14 -5.50
C THR A 16 22.93 -9.03 -4.69
N ALA A 17 22.86 -8.15 -3.68
CA ALA A 17 21.66 -7.95 -2.86
C ALA A 17 20.45 -7.45 -3.70
N VAL A 18 20.68 -6.49 -4.62
CA VAL A 18 19.63 -6.00 -5.53
C VAL A 18 19.12 -7.11 -6.44
N ASN A 19 20.00 -7.95 -6.97
CA ASN A 19 19.61 -9.06 -7.84
C ASN A 19 18.84 -10.14 -7.06
N GLN A 20 19.25 -10.44 -5.82
CA GLN A 20 18.51 -11.35 -4.94
C GLN A 20 17.12 -10.83 -4.62
N PHE A 21 16.99 -9.53 -4.27
CA PHE A 21 15.70 -8.89 -4.02
C PHE A 21 14.80 -8.93 -5.26
N LYS A 22 15.31 -8.56 -6.44
CA LYS A 22 14.55 -8.64 -7.69
C LYS A 22 14.05 -10.04 -7.94
N THR A 23 14.91 -11.05 -7.83
CA THR A 23 14.53 -12.45 -8.04
C THR A 23 13.45 -12.88 -7.05
N TRP A 24 13.59 -12.56 -5.77
CA TRP A 24 12.58 -12.84 -4.75
C TRP A 24 11.26 -12.13 -5.05
N TYR A 25 11.29 -10.84 -5.38
CA TYR A 25 10.11 -10.02 -5.68
C TYR A 25 9.32 -10.57 -6.87
N TYR A 26 10.01 -10.89 -7.99
CA TYR A 26 9.34 -11.42 -9.17
C TYR A 26 8.86 -12.87 -9.05
N ARG A 27 9.30 -13.59 -8.03
CA ARG A 27 8.78 -14.92 -7.66
C ARG A 27 7.45 -14.85 -6.89
N GLN A 28 7.10 -13.68 -6.36
CA GLN A 28 5.81 -13.54 -5.66
C GLN A 28 4.65 -13.49 -6.66
N PRO A 29 3.44 -13.93 -6.25
CA PRO A 29 2.23 -13.82 -7.07
C PRO A 29 2.01 -12.40 -7.57
N GLN A 30 1.50 -12.26 -8.80
CA GLN A 30 1.52 -10.97 -9.51
C GLN A 30 0.61 -9.93 -8.87
N ALA A 31 -0.64 -10.27 -8.57
CA ALA A 31 -1.58 -9.32 -7.98
C ALA A 31 -1.12 -8.89 -6.58
N LEU A 32 -0.68 -9.84 -5.76
CA LEU A 32 -0.16 -9.58 -4.42
C LEU A 32 0.97 -8.55 -4.43
N ARG A 33 2.01 -8.81 -5.24
CA ARG A 33 3.16 -7.89 -5.31
C ARG A 33 2.74 -6.51 -5.82
N THR A 34 1.79 -6.45 -6.78
CA THR A 34 1.30 -5.18 -7.32
C THR A 34 0.53 -4.39 -6.26
N ILE A 35 -0.38 -5.04 -5.55
CA ILE A 35 -1.15 -4.40 -4.47
C ILE A 35 -0.23 -3.90 -3.36
N ILE A 36 0.72 -4.73 -2.89
CA ILE A 36 1.69 -4.30 -1.88
C ILE A 36 2.53 -3.13 -2.38
N THR A 37 2.99 -3.18 -3.63
CA THR A 37 3.78 -2.08 -4.20
C THR A 37 2.99 -0.78 -4.25
N ILE A 38 1.72 -0.82 -4.70
CA ILE A 38 0.85 0.37 -4.74
C ILE A 38 0.70 0.95 -3.33
N ASN A 39 0.36 0.11 -2.33
CA ASN A 39 0.19 0.55 -0.95
C ASN A 39 1.47 1.20 -0.38
N VAL A 40 2.63 0.58 -0.59
CA VAL A 40 3.92 1.13 -0.13
C VAL A 40 4.25 2.43 -0.84
N VAL A 41 4.05 2.51 -2.16
CA VAL A 41 4.31 3.74 -2.95
C VAL A 41 3.40 4.86 -2.49
N VAL A 42 2.09 4.61 -2.35
CA VAL A 42 1.12 5.61 -1.85
C VAL A 42 1.51 6.08 -0.45
N TYR A 43 1.86 5.16 0.45
CA TYR A 43 2.32 5.50 1.80
C TYR A 43 3.56 6.38 1.80
N VAL A 44 4.57 6.02 0.99
CA VAL A 44 5.81 6.81 0.87
C VAL A 44 5.52 8.20 0.31
N LEU A 45 4.72 8.30 -0.75
CA LEU A 45 4.33 9.59 -1.33
C LEU A 45 3.56 10.46 -0.34
N ALA A 46 2.69 9.86 0.48
CA ALA A 46 1.94 10.56 1.51
C ALA A 46 2.84 11.25 2.56
N GLN A 47 4.07 10.73 2.81
CA GLN A 47 5.03 11.37 3.72
C GLN A 47 5.55 12.71 3.19
N PHE A 48 5.47 12.96 1.88
CA PHE A 48 5.91 14.21 1.27
C PHE A 48 4.79 15.25 1.14
N LEU A 49 3.53 14.86 1.34
CA LEU A 49 2.38 15.79 1.24
C LEU A 49 2.46 16.99 2.18
N PRO A 50 3.01 16.90 3.42
CA PRO A 50 3.17 18.07 4.28
C PRO A 50 4.14 19.12 3.72
N LEU A 51 5.00 18.77 2.76
CA LEU A 51 5.89 19.72 2.08
C LEU A 51 5.15 20.59 1.05
N TRP A 52 3.96 20.19 0.64
CA TRP A 52 3.08 20.93 -0.24
C TRP A 52 2.00 21.61 0.59
N PRO A 53 1.95 22.98 0.66
CA PRO A 53 0.91 23.70 1.39
C PRO A 53 -0.49 23.27 0.92
N GLY A 54 -1.29 22.71 1.82
CA GLY A 54 -2.63 22.19 1.51
C GLY A 54 -2.67 20.80 0.86
N GLY A 55 -1.53 20.21 0.47
CA GLY A 55 -1.47 18.92 -0.23
C GLY A 55 -2.05 17.76 0.57
N LEU A 56 -1.69 17.67 1.85
CA LEU A 56 -2.26 16.65 2.73
C LEU A 56 -3.77 16.79 2.86
N ARG A 57 -4.26 18.01 3.05
CA ARG A 57 -5.69 18.31 3.15
C ARG A 57 -6.41 17.91 1.87
N PHE A 58 -5.90 18.33 0.71
CA PHE A 58 -6.47 17.98 -0.61
C PHE A 58 -6.58 16.47 -0.79
N VAL A 59 -5.50 15.72 -0.50
CA VAL A 59 -5.52 14.26 -0.65
C VAL A 59 -6.48 13.59 0.34
N MET A 60 -6.53 14.07 1.58
CA MET A 60 -7.46 13.53 2.56
C MET A 60 -8.91 13.84 2.21
N GLU A 61 -9.22 15.02 1.70
CA GLU A 61 -10.59 15.41 1.31
C GLU A 61 -11.10 14.65 0.08
N HIS A 62 -10.24 14.34 -0.90
CA HIS A 62 -10.68 13.78 -2.17
C HIS A 62 -10.39 12.28 -2.35
N PHE A 63 -9.49 11.68 -1.59
CA PHE A 63 -9.07 10.28 -1.77
C PHE A 63 -9.27 9.39 -0.55
N ALA A 64 -9.35 9.97 0.66
CA ALA A 64 -9.76 9.21 1.83
C ALA A 64 -11.29 9.04 1.83
N LEU A 65 -11.77 8.03 2.51
CA LEU A 65 -13.21 7.78 2.61
C LEU A 65 -13.87 8.81 3.54
N HIS A 66 -14.79 9.61 2.99
CA HIS A 66 -15.70 10.45 3.73
C HIS A 66 -17.10 9.85 3.63
N PRO A 67 -17.52 9.03 4.62
CA PRO A 67 -18.78 8.30 4.55
C PRO A 67 -19.98 9.20 4.91
N VAL A 68 -20.11 10.34 4.20
CA VAL A 68 -21.18 11.32 4.40
C VAL A 68 -22.08 11.36 3.15
N PHE A 69 -23.39 11.28 3.36
CA PHE A 69 -24.36 11.45 2.31
C PHE A 69 -24.81 12.92 2.24
N PRO A 70 -24.96 13.56 1.02
CA PRO A 70 -24.80 12.97 -0.33
C PRO A 70 -23.37 13.06 -0.91
N ASP A 71 -22.37 13.53 -0.20
CA ASP A 71 -21.05 13.91 -0.71
C ASP A 71 -20.36 12.75 -1.43
N ILE A 72 -20.47 11.53 -0.90
CA ILE A 72 -19.89 10.33 -1.51
C ILE A 72 -20.40 10.04 -2.93
N LEU A 73 -21.58 10.55 -3.29
CA LEU A 73 -22.13 10.40 -4.64
C LEU A 73 -21.37 11.22 -5.69
N PHE A 74 -20.73 12.31 -5.24
CA PHE A 74 -19.92 13.18 -6.10
C PHE A 74 -18.48 12.70 -6.21
N GLU A 75 -18.03 11.88 -5.24
CA GLU A 75 -16.68 11.33 -5.19
C GLU A 75 -16.68 9.80 -4.96
N PRO A 76 -17.38 9.02 -5.80
CA PRO A 76 -17.55 7.57 -5.58
C PRO A 76 -16.24 6.78 -5.66
N TRP A 77 -15.20 7.34 -6.28
CA TRP A 77 -13.86 6.76 -6.31
C TRP A 77 -13.25 6.59 -4.92
N GLN A 78 -13.69 7.37 -3.91
CA GLN A 78 -13.24 7.23 -2.52
C GLN A 78 -13.46 5.80 -1.99
N LEU A 79 -14.55 5.11 -2.42
CA LEU A 79 -14.80 3.71 -2.06
C LEU A 79 -13.70 2.75 -2.52
N VAL A 80 -12.88 3.16 -3.48
CA VAL A 80 -11.75 2.37 -3.97
C VAL A 80 -10.43 2.93 -3.45
N THR A 81 -10.22 4.24 -3.53
CA THR A 81 -8.94 4.86 -3.25
C THR A 81 -8.53 4.75 -1.78
N TYR A 82 -9.49 4.80 -0.85
CA TYR A 82 -9.20 4.69 0.58
C TYR A 82 -8.54 3.36 0.97
N ASN A 83 -8.74 2.28 0.18
CA ASN A 83 -8.10 0.98 0.41
C ASN A 83 -6.57 1.05 0.36
N PHE A 84 -6.03 2.07 -0.31
CA PHE A 84 -4.60 2.29 -0.46
C PHE A 84 -4.09 3.41 0.46
N MET A 85 -5.01 4.08 1.16
CA MET A 85 -4.65 5.15 2.09
C MET A 85 -4.32 4.59 3.47
N HIS A 86 -3.18 5.00 4.00
CA HIS A 86 -2.75 4.62 5.34
C HIS A 86 -2.48 5.88 6.16
N THR A 87 -2.78 5.81 7.44
CA THR A 87 -2.48 6.91 8.36
C THR A 87 -1.00 7.27 8.24
N SER A 88 -0.72 8.51 7.83
CA SER A 88 0.64 9.02 7.69
C SER A 88 1.11 9.61 9.01
N GLY A 89 2.38 9.39 9.33
CA GLY A 89 3.07 10.04 10.45
C GLY A 89 3.55 9.10 11.54
N GLY A 90 4.82 9.29 11.91
CA GLY A 90 5.48 8.64 13.01
C GLY A 90 5.57 7.12 12.97
N LEU A 91 5.97 6.55 14.09
CA LEU A 91 6.10 5.11 14.25
C LEU A 91 4.75 4.38 14.12
N GLY A 92 3.65 4.99 14.59
CA GLY A 92 2.32 4.40 14.50
C GLY A 92 1.86 4.15 13.06
N GLY A 93 2.04 5.13 12.17
CA GLY A 93 1.71 4.97 10.75
C GLY A 93 2.57 3.90 10.07
N LEU A 94 3.87 3.86 10.39
CA LEU A 94 4.78 2.84 9.86
C LEU A 94 4.39 1.42 10.32
N LEU A 95 4.06 1.25 11.58
CA LEU A 95 3.59 -0.03 12.11
C LEU A 95 2.25 -0.42 11.49
N HIS A 96 1.33 0.53 11.32
CA HIS A 96 0.03 0.27 10.71
C HIS A 96 0.17 -0.28 9.28
N VAL A 97 0.90 0.41 8.40
CA VAL A 97 1.13 -0.08 7.03
C VAL A 97 1.95 -1.38 7.03
N GLY A 98 2.95 -1.49 7.92
CA GLY A 98 3.79 -2.68 8.04
C GLY A 98 2.97 -3.93 8.39
N PHE A 99 2.11 -3.87 9.40
CA PHE A 99 1.25 -4.99 9.78
C PHE A 99 0.21 -5.30 8.69
N ASN A 100 -0.40 -4.29 8.07
CA ASN A 100 -1.34 -4.53 6.97
C ASN A 100 -0.66 -5.25 5.79
N MET A 101 0.53 -4.81 5.39
CA MET A 101 1.28 -5.46 4.32
C MET A 101 1.76 -6.87 4.69
N LEU A 102 2.10 -7.10 5.96
CA LEU A 102 2.50 -8.41 6.46
C LEU A 102 1.35 -9.42 6.41
N TRP A 103 0.16 -9.04 6.90
CA TRP A 103 -1.04 -9.88 6.84
C TRP A 103 -1.46 -10.14 5.38
N LEU A 104 -1.46 -9.08 4.56
CA LEU A 104 -1.75 -9.20 3.14
C LEU A 104 -0.78 -10.14 2.44
N PHE A 105 0.52 -10.09 2.78
CA PHE A 105 1.52 -10.98 2.22
C PHE A 105 1.29 -12.45 2.62
N TRP A 106 1.05 -12.73 3.88
CA TRP A 106 0.88 -14.11 4.35
C TRP A 106 -0.38 -14.74 3.80
N ILE A 107 -1.53 -14.08 3.97
CA ILE A 107 -2.82 -14.61 3.55
C ILE A 107 -2.97 -14.52 2.03
N GLY A 108 -2.64 -13.37 1.45
CA GLY A 108 -2.80 -13.09 0.02
C GLY A 108 -1.96 -13.99 -0.86
N LYS A 109 -0.75 -14.34 -0.43
CA LYS A 109 0.13 -15.24 -1.17
C LYS A 109 -0.49 -16.61 -1.40
N GLU A 110 -1.05 -17.21 -0.36
CA GLU A 110 -1.69 -18.53 -0.47
C GLU A 110 -3.02 -18.43 -1.21
N PHE A 111 -3.79 -17.38 -0.94
CA PHE A 111 -5.05 -17.15 -1.65
C PHE A 111 -4.84 -16.99 -3.17
N GLU A 112 -3.90 -16.14 -3.59
CA GLU A 112 -3.62 -15.93 -5.02
C GLU A 112 -3.08 -17.18 -5.71
N ARG A 113 -2.29 -18.02 -5.00
CA ARG A 113 -1.79 -19.27 -5.53
C ARG A 113 -2.92 -20.29 -5.78
N MET A 114 -3.93 -20.31 -4.92
CA MET A 114 -5.05 -21.24 -5.04
C MET A 114 -6.12 -20.76 -6.03
N HIS A 115 -6.38 -19.46 -6.10
CA HIS A 115 -7.52 -18.90 -6.83
C HIS A 115 -7.13 -18.03 -8.04
N GLY A 116 -5.86 -17.69 -8.16
CA GLY A 116 -5.34 -16.85 -9.25
C GLY A 116 -5.46 -15.34 -9.00
N SER A 117 -4.72 -14.58 -9.81
CA SER A 117 -4.57 -13.13 -9.65
C SER A 117 -5.88 -12.36 -9.86
N GLN A 118 -6.72 -12.80 -10.81
CA GLN A 118 -8.00 -12.12 -11.09
C GLN A 118 -8.93 -12.21 -9.88
N GLN A 119 -9.06 -13.39 -9.28
CA GLN A 119 -9.92 -13.58 -8.12
C GLN A 119 -9.39 -12.84 -6.89
N PHE A 120 -8.07 -12.79 -6.74
CA PHE A 120 -7.46 -12.02 -5.66
C PHE A 120 -7.74 -10.51 -5.77
N TRP A 121 -7.62 -9.92 -6.97
CA TRP A 121 -8.02 -8.53 -7.24
C TRP A 121 -9.50 -8.30 -6.92
N THR A 122 -10.37 -9.20 -7.40
CA THR A 122 -11.81 -9.09 -7.17
C THR A 122 -12.14 -9.09 -5.68
N VAL A 123 -11.58 -10.03 -4.92
CA VAL A 123 -11.84 -10.11 -3.47
C VAL A 123 -11.26 -8.90 -2.75
N TYR A 124 -10.03 -8.47 -3.07
CA TYR A 124 -9.39 -7.31 -2.46
C TYR A 124 -10.22 -6.03 -2.64
N LEU A 125 -10.65 -5.75 -3.87
CA LEU A 125 -11.44 -4.55 -4.16
C LEU A 125 -12.88 -4.67 -3.64
N ALA A 126 -13.52 -5.83 -3.77
CA ALA A 126 -14.88 -6.04 -3.30
C ALA A 126 -14.99 -5.93 -1.77
N THR A 127 -14.03 -6.49 -1.03
CA THR A 127 -14.01 -6.36 0.44
C THR A 127 -13.73 -4.92 0.87
N GLY A 128 -12.86 -4.22 0.15
CA GLY A 128 -12.62 -2.80 0.37
C GLY A 128 -13.88 -1.97 0.15
N VAL A 129 -14.49 -2.05 -1.04
CA VAL A 129 -15.74 -1.33 -1.36
C VAL A 129 -16.84 -1.70 -0.36
N GLY A 130 -16.98 -2.99 -0.01
CA GLY A 130 -17.93 -3.46 0.99
C GLY A 130 -17.70 -2.84 2.37
N GLY A 131 -16.46 -2.71 2.80
CA GLY A 131 -16.08 -2.02 4.03
C GLY A 131 -16.47 -0.54 4.00
N GLY A 132 -16.19 0.16 2.89
CA GLY A 132 -16.59 1.57 2.70
C GLY A 132 -18.10 1.76 2.74
N LEU A 133 -18.87 0.88 2.07
CA LEU A 133 -20.34 0.90 2.12
C LEU A 133 -20.85 0.63 3.53
N MET A 134 -20.23 -0.28 4.28
CA MET A 134 -20.59 -0.53 5.68
C MET A 134 -20.34 0.70 6.55
N CYS A 135 -19.24 1.44 6.34
CA CYS A 135 -19.00 2.71 7.02
C CYS A 135 -20.11 3.73 6.74
N LEU A 136 -20.57 3.85 5.47
CA LEU A 136 -21.70 4.71 5.11
C LEU A 136 -23.01 4.33 5.84
N LEU A 137 -23.29 3.03 5.97
CA LEU A 137 -24.50 2.56 6.64
C LEU A 137 -24.45 2.75 8.15
N LEU A 138 -23.28 2.66 8.75
CA LEU A 138 -23.09 2.74 10.19
C LEU A 138 -22.83 4.18 10.68
N GLN A 139 -22.39 5.09 9.80
CA GLN A 139 -22.07 6.47 10.15
C GLN A 139 -23.18 7.18 10.94
N PRO A 140 -24.50 7.04 10.62
CA PRO A 140 -25.57 7.67 11.39
C PRO A 140 -25.70 7.15 12.83
N LEU A 141 -25.14 5.97 13.13
CA LEU A 141 -25.15 5.37 14.47
C LEU A 141 -23.98 5.82 15.33
N PHE A 142 -22.94 6.38 14.71
CA PHE A 142 -21.70 6.84 15.38
C PHE A 142 -21.36 8.26 14.90
N PRO A 143 -22.17 9.28 15.28
CA PRO A 143 -21.99 10.67 14.86
C PRO A 143 -20.71 11.32 15.45
#